data_62094cc7d844095cd3271d44acf91bbe
#
_entry.id   62094cc7d844095cd3271d44acf91bbe
#
_cell.length_a   1.000
_cell.length_b   1.000
_cell.length_c   1.000
_cell.angle_alpha   90.00
_cell.angle_beta   90.00
_cell.angle_gamma   90.00
#
_symmetry.space_group_name_H-M   'P 1'
#
loop_
_entity.id
_entity.type
_entity.pdbx_description
1 polymer ?
#
loop_
_entity_poly.entity_id
_entity_poly.type
_entity_poly.pdbx_seq_one_letter_code
_entity_poly.pdbx_strand_id
1 'polypeptide(L)' 'QKVIEKIEVLSGLVQDILDEEQDAFDNMPENLQGSEKGEISEAAQESLESAIDALEEAISCLEEI' A
#
# COMPACT_ATOMS: atom_id res chain seq x y z
N GLN A 1 -5.66 -15.15 16.97
CA GLN A 1 -6.78 -15.55 16.12
C GLN A 1 -6.29 -15.68 14.68
N LYS A 2 -6.61 -16.79 14.04
CA LYS A 2 -6.01 -17.18 12.75
C LYS A 2 -6.32 -16.21 11.60
N VAL A 3 -7.52 -15.65 11.58
CA VAL A 3 -7.91 -14.70 10.52
C VAL A 3 -7.12 -13.42 10.64
N ILE A 4 -6.96 -12.92 11.86
CA ILE A 4 -6.16 -11.71 12.12
C ILE A 4 -4.72 -11.92 11.65
N GLU A 5 -4.12 -13.07 11.98
CA GLU A 5 -2.75 -13.39 11.57
C GLU A 5 -2.59 -13.37 10.06
N LYS A 6 -3.57 -13.90 9.33
CA LYS A 6 -3.54 -13.90 7.86
C LYS A 6 -3.66 -12.48 7.29
N ILE A 7 -4.50 -11.66 7.90
CA ILE A 7 -4.65 -10.26 7.47
C ILE A 7 -3.36 -9.49 7.74
N GLU A 8 -2.70 -9.76 8.87
CA GLU A 8 -1.41 -9.13 9.17
C GLU A 8 -0.35 -9.49 8.13
N VAL A 9 -0.31 -10.75 7.70
CA VAL A 9 0.60 -11.18 6.63
C VAL A 9 0.28 -10.46 5.33
N LEU A 10 -1.00 -10.38 4.96
CA LEU A 10 -1.43 -9.67 3.75
C LEU A 10 -1.08 -8.20 3.81
N SER A 11 -1.27 -7.56 4.96
CA SER A 11 -0.91 -6.15 5.14
C SER A 11 0.58 -5.94 4.92
N GLY A 12 1.42 -6.83 5.43
CA GLY A 12 2.87 -6.79 5.20
C GLY A 12 3.24 -6.93 3.73
N LEU A 13 2.56 -7.83 3.01
CA LEU A 13 2.79 -8.03 1.58
C LEU A 13 2.37 -6.78 0.77
N VAL A 14 1.25 -6.18 1.11
CA VAL A 14 0.81 -4.93 0.45
C VAL A 14 1.79 -3.80 0.76
N GLN A 15 2.31 -3.73 1.97
CA GLN A 15 3.33 -2.74 2.34
C GLN A 15 4.59 -2.91 1.49
N ASP A 16 5.02 -4.14 1.24
CA ASP A 16 6.18 -4.41 0.38
C ASP A 16 5.94 -3.91 -1.04
N ILE A 17 4.74 -4.10 -1.57
CA ILE A 17 4.37 -3.60 -2.90
C ILE A 17 4.40 -2.08 -2.92
N LEU A 18 3.88 -1.44 -1.88
CA LEU A 18 3.91 0.02 -1.74
C LEU A 18 5.35 0.53 -1.71
N ASP A 19 6.22 -0.12 -0.94
CA ASP A 19 7.63 0.26 -0.85
C ASP A 19 8.32 0.17 -2.22
N GLU A 20 8.04 -0.88 -2.98
CA GLU A 20 8.57 -1.04 -4.33
C GLU A 20 8.08 0.07 -5.27
N GLU A 21 6.81 0.43 -5.18
CA GLU A 21 6.24 1.51 -6.02
C GLU A 21 6.83 2.87 -5.65
N GLN A 22 7.02 3.12 -4.35
CA GLN A 22 7.66 4.37 -3.89
C GLN A 22 9.11 4.47 -4.38
N ASP A 23 9.84 3.36 -4.31
CA ASP A 23 11.22 3.32 -4.80
C ASP A 23 11.27 3.58 -6.32
N ALA A 24 10.36 2.98 -7.07
CA ALA A 24 10.28 3.18 -8.51
C ALA A 24 9.98 4.65 -8.84
N PHE A 25 9.07 5.28 -8.09
CA PHE A 25 8.75 6.69 -8.27
C PHE A 25 9.96 7.58 -7.95
N ASP A 26 10.63 7.31 -6.82
CA ASP A 26 11.79 8.10 -6.39
C ASP A 26 12.95 8.00 -7.37
N ASN A 27 13.06 6.89 -8.08
CA ASN A 27 14.10 6.68 -9.09
C ASN A 27 13.73 7.23 -10.48
N MET A 28 12.51 7.73 -10.65
CA MET A 28 12.12 8.39 -11.90
C MET A 28 12.86 9.72 -12.06
N PRO A 29 13.29 10.07 -13.28
CA PRO A 29 13.75 11.43 -13.56
C PRO A 29 12.66 12.46 -13.23
N GLU A 30 13.04 13.63 -12.74
CA GLU A 30 12.10 14.68 -12.33
C GLU A 30 11.05 15.02 -13.40
N ASN A 31 11.45 15.04 -14.66
CA ASN A 31 10.53 15.34 -15.76
C ASN A 31 9.44 14.26 -15.92
N LEU A 32 9.72 13.03 -15.49
CA LEU A 32 8.75 11.95 -15.55
C LEU A 32 7.88 11.91 -14.29
N GLN A 33 8.39 12.36 -13.14
CA GLN A 33 7.60 12.42 -11.91
C GLN A 33 6.40 13.34 -12.05
N GLY A 34 6.55 14.45 -12.78
CA GLY A 34 5.47 15.38 -13.04
C GLY A 34 4.63 15.04 -14.27
N SER A 35 4.90 13.92 -14.91
CA SER A 35 4.19 13.47 -16.12
C SER A 35 3.06 12.49 -15.76
N GLU A 36 2.37 12.00 -16.79
CA GLU A 36 1.34 10.99 -16.65
C GLU A 36 1.85 9.73 -15.91
N LYS A 37 3.08 9.31 -16.18
CA LYS A 37 3.67 8.15 -15.49
C LYS A 37 3.81 8.39 -13.99
N GLY A 38 4.23 9.59 -13.61
CA GLY A 38 4.31 9.98 -12.20
C GLY A 38 2.95 10.01 -11.54
N GLU A 39 1.94 10.54 -12.24
CA GLU A 39 0.56 10.59 -11.74
C GLU A 39 -0.01 9.18 -11.53
N ILE A 40 0.26 8.26 -12.46
CA ILE A 40 -0.18 6.87 -12.34
C ILE A 40 0.47 6.21 -11.11
N SER A 41 1.77 6.45 -10.91
CA SER A 41 2.48 5.91 -9.75
C SER A 41 1.93 6.47 -8.43
N GLU A 42 1.68 7.77 -8.37
CA GLU A 42 1.09 8.39 -7.17
C GLU A 42 -0.30 7.85 -6.87
N ALA A 43 -1.12 7.66 -7.89
CA ALA A 43 -2.45 7.06 -7.72
C ALA A 43 -2.35 5.62 -7.23
N ALA A 44 -1.38 4.85 -7.73
CA ALA A 44 -1.15 3.48 -7.26
C ALA A 44 -0.72 3.47 -5.79
N GLN A 45 0.15 4.39 -5.39
CA GLN A 45 0.58 4.51 -3.99
C GLN A 45 -0.58 4.82 -3.07
N GLU A 46 -1.46 5.74 -3.47
CA GLU A 46 -2.65 6.08 -2.69
C GLU A 46 -3.58 4.88 -2.53
N SER A 47 -3.78 4.13 -3.61
CA SER A 47 -4.62 2.93 -3.57
C SER A 47 -4.06 1.87 -2.64
N LEU A 48 -2.74 1.69 -2.66
CA LEU A 48 -2.07 0.73 -1.78
C LEU A 48 -2.15 1.16 -0.31
N GLU A 49 -1.98 2.44 -0.04
CA GLU A 49 -2.14 2.98 1.32
C GLU A 49 -3.56 2.79 1.83
N SER A 50 -4.55 3.04 1.00
CA SER A 50 -5.96 2.82 1.35
C SER A 50 -6.24 1.34 1.64
N ALA A 51 -5.62 0.44 0.88
CA ALA A 51 -5.76 -0.99 1.10
C ALA A 51 -5.18 -1.40 2.45
N ILE A 52 -4.01 -0.86 2.81
CA ILE A 52 -3.39 -1.14 4.12
C ILE A 52 -4.29 -0.63 5.25
N ASP A 53 -4.81 0.57 5.14
CA ASP A 53 -5.72 1.14 6.13
C ASP A 53 -6.97 0.27 6.31
N ALA A 54 -7.53 -0.23 5.20
CA ALA A 54 -8.70 -1.10 5.24
C ALA A 54 -8.39 -2.43 5.93
N LEU A 55 -7.21 -2.99 5.69
CA LEU A 55 -6.78 -4.23 6.34
C LEU A 55 -6.58 -4.01 7.84
N GLU A 56 -5.99 -2.89 8.24
CA GLU A 56 -5.81 -2.56 9.65
C GLU A 56 -7.16 -2.35 10.35
N GLU A 57 -8.11 -1.71 9.68
CA GLU A 57 -9.45 -1.55 10.21
C GLU A 57 -10.15 -2.89 10.38
N ALA A 58 -9.98 -3.80 9.43
CA ALA A 58 -10.52 -5.15 9.53
C ALA A 58 -9.95 -5.88 10.75
N ILE A 59 -8.64 -5.75 11.00
CA ILE A 59 -8.00 -6.33 12.18
C ILE A 59 -8.63 -5.78 13.46
N SER A 60 -8.79 -4.47 13.54
CA SER A 60 -9.40 -3.82 14.70
C SER A 60 -10.83 -4.32 14.96
N CYS A 61 -11.61 -4.48 13.90
CA CYS A 61 -12.98 -5.02 14.03
C CYS A 61 -12.97 -6.44 14.55
N LEU A 62 -12.05 -7.27 14.09
CA LEU A 62 -11.95 -8.67 14.50
C LEU A 62 -11.45 -8.81 15.94
N GLU A 63 -10.60 -7.89 16.38
CA GLU A 63 -10.10 -7.88 17.76
C GLU A 63 -11.21 -7.62 18.79
N GLU A 64 -12.28 -6.99 18.39
CA GLU A 64 -13.43 -6.73 19.25
C GLU A 64 -14.32 -7.97 19.48
N ILE A 65 -14.15 -9.02 18.70
CA ILE A 65 -14.87 -10.26 18.87
C ILE A 65 -14.21 -11.13 19.94
#